data_7131d95f65a8a4de95aaa47cbda0d447
#
_entry.id   7131d95f65a8a4de95aaa47cbda0d447
#
_cell.length_a   1.000
_cell.length_b   1.000
_cell.length_c   1.000
_cell.angle_alpha   90.00
_cell.angle_beta   90.00
_cell.angle_gamma   90.00
#
_symmetry.space_group_name_H-M   'P 1'
#
loop_
_entity.id
_entity.type
_entity.pdbx_description
1 polymer ?
#
loop_
_entity_poly.entity_id
_entity_poly.type
_entity_poly.pdbx_seq_one_letter_code
_entity_poly.pdbx_strand_id
1 'polypeptide(L)'
;MRENWTRKWLLLVDKDTNEPLIKISPVALNVGENTFVKHVRKYYNEHIEDTLKGKDVYLLRNESRKGIGFFEASNFYPDFILWVNNGVKQHVTFIDPKGIRNLQGLKDPKILLFRQLQEEVQPSLGDPDIVLDSYIVSNTDYKDVSFWASRPEFTDSHVIFQHDDNYLDVMFKKILE
;
A
#
# COMPACT_ATOMS: atom_id res chain seq x y z
N MET A 1 18.69 3.79 6.00
CA MET A 1 17.99 2.68 5.31
C MET A 1 19.03 1.71 4.75
N ARG A 2 19.11 0.49 5.27
CA ARG A 2 20.04 -0.51 4.75
C ARG A 2 19.61 -0.92 3.34
N GLU A 3 20.59 -1.01 2.41
CA GLU A 3 20.43 -1.21 0.96
C GLU A 3 19.78 -2.52 0.51
N ASN A 4 18.68 -2.96 1.13
CA ASN A 4 17.99 -4.19 0.75
C ASN A 4 16.92 -4.02 -0.36
N TRP A 5 16.85 -2.84 -0.99
CA TRP A 5 15.85 -2.53 -2.02
C TRP A 5 16.29 -2.91 -3.44
N THR A 6 17.55 -3.28 -3.64
CA THR A 6 18.09 -3.62 -4.96
C THR A 6 18.42 -5.11 -5.09
N ARG A 7 17.42 -5.96 -5.07
CA ARG A 7 17.60 -7.23 -5.79
C ARG A 7 17.38 -6.94 -7.28
N LYS A 8 18.45 -6.84 -8.04
CA LYS A 8 18.42 -6.94 -9.51
C LYS A 8 17.83 -8.31 -9.84
N TRP A 9 16.63 -8.31 -10.39
CA TRP A 9 16.00 -9.53 -10.89
C TRP A 9 16.69 -9.90 -12.18
N LEU A 10 17.45 -10.98 -12.18
CA LEU A 10 17.98 -11.60 -13.39
C LEU A 10 16.86 -12.47 -13.96
N LEU A 11 16.19 -12.01 -15.00
CA LEU A 11 15.21 -12.81 -15.72
C LEU A 11 15.99 -13.76 -16.65
N LEU A 12 16.22 -14.98 -16.21
CA LEU A 12 16.73 -16.04 -17.06
C LEU A 12 15.54 -16.69 -17.77
N VAL A 13 15.50 -16.54 -19.07
CA VAL A 13 14.48 -17.17 -19.93
C VAL A 13 15.15 -18.22 -20.80
N ASP A 14 14.44 -19.27 -21.07
CA ASP A 14 14.80 -20.24 -22.11
C ASP A 14 14.76 -19.55 -23.48
N LYS A 15 15.83 -19.74 -24.29
CA LYS A 15 15.96 -19.04 -25.57
C LYS A 15 15.01 -19.54 -26.64
N ASP A 16 14.55 -20.78 -26.53
CA ASP A 16 13.71 -21.44 -27.53
C ASP A 16 12.21 -21.29 -27.21
N THR A 17 11.84 -21.35 -25.92
CA THR A 17 10.45 -21.30 -25.48
C THR A 17 10.03 -19.94 -24.94
N ASN A 18 10.98 -19.04 -24.65
CA ASN A 18 10.80 -17.77 -23.95
C ASN A 18 10.13 -17.91 -22.57
N GLU A 19 10.16 -19.11 -22.00
CA GLU A 19 9.66 -19.37 -20.66
C GLU A 19 10.71 -19.06 -19.59
N PRO A 20 10.31 -18.57 -18.41
CA PRO A 20 11.25 -18.31 -17.33
C PRO A 20 11.86 -19.61 -16.81
N LEU A 21 13.18 -19.77 -16.91
CA LEU A 21 13.97 -20.90 -16.39
C LEU A 21 13.97 -20.95 -14.85
N ILE A 22 13.63 -19.83 -14.20
CA ILE A 22 13.60 -19.73 -12.75
C ILE A 22 12.23 -19.18 -12.34
N LYS A 23 11.50 -19.93 -11.52
CA LYS A 23 10.32 -19.40 -10.81
C LYS A 23 10.79 -18.54 -9.66
N ILE A 24 10.57 -17.24 -9.77
CA ILE A 24 10.89 -16.27 -8.71
C ILE A 24 9.66 -16.15 -7.81
N SER A 25 9.83 -16.37 -6.52
CA SER A 25 8.83 -16.06 -5.52
C SER A 25 9.38 -14.92 -4.62
N PRO A 26 8.61 -13.87 -4.38
CA PRO A 26 7.28 -13.57 -4.93
C PRO A 26 7.32 -13.19 -6.42
N VAL A 27 6.19 -13.34 -7.11
CA VAL A 27 6.01 -12.95 -8.53
C VAL A 27 6.46 -11.50 -8.74
N ALA A 28 6.98 -11.16 -9.92
CA ALA A 28 7.39 -9.77 -10.24
C ALA A 28 6.24 -8.78 -9.99
N LEU A 29 6.60 -7.56 -9.57
CA LEU A 29 5.63 -6.48 -9.38
C LEU A 29 4.98 -6.13 -10.73
N ASN A 30 3.67 -5.91 -10.73
CA ASN A 30 2.99 -5.30 -11.86
C ASN A 30 3.37 -3.81 -12.00
N VAL A 31 2.92 -3.17 -13.09
CA VAL A 31 3.29 -1.77 -13.37
C VAL A 31 2.86 -0.81 -12.26
N GLY A 32 1.63 -0.95 -11.74
CA GLY A 32 1.10 -0.11 -10.66
C GLY A 32 1.88 -0.29 -9.35
N GLU A 33 2.10 -1.54 -8.96
CA GLU A 33 2.91 -1.89 -7.78
C GLU A 33 4.35 -1.35 -7.88
N ASN A 34 5.00 -1.54 -9.05
CA ASN A 34 6.36 -1.06 -9.27
C ASN A 34 6.44 0.48 -9.21
N THR A 35 5.45 1.16 -9.79
CA THR A 35 5.34 2.62 -9.75
C THR A 35 5.18 3.10 -8.31
N PHE A 36 4.29 2.46 -7.53
CA PHE A 36 4.11 2.77 -6.11
C PHE A 36 5.42 2.64 -5.31
N VAL A 37 6.12 1.52 -5.46
CA VAL A 37 7.42 1.29 -4.77
C VAL A 37 8.45 2.37 -5.13
N LYS A 38 8.52 2.77 -6.40
CA LYS A 38 9.44 3.85 -6.85
C LYS A 38 9.07 5.20 -6.24
N HIS A 39 7.77 5.51 -6.19
CA HIS A 39 7.29 6.76 -5.62
C HIS A 39 7.55 6.80 -4.10
N VAL A 40 7.26 5.73 -3.35
CA VAL A 40 7.56 5.65 -1.91
C VAL A 40 9.06 5.80 -1.65
N ARG A 41 9.92 5.16 -2.46
CA ARG A 41 11.37 5.32 -2.35
C ARG A 41 11.81 6.77 -2.60
N LYS A 42 11.25 7.41 -3.62
CA LYS A 42 11.54 8.82 -3.93
C LYS A 42 11.10 9.70 -2.76
N TYR A 43 9.86 9.55 -2.32
CA TYR A 43 9.29 10.28 -1.18
C TYR A 43 10.15 10.14 0.07
N TYR A 44 10.56 8.92 0.42
CA TYR A 44 11.44 8.67 1.56
C TYR A 44 12.75 9.46 1.46
N ASN A 45 13.41 9.43 0.29
CA ASN A 45 14.69 10.13 0.10
C ASN A 45 14.54 11.66 0.18
N GLU A 46 13.40 12.21 -0.26
CA GLU A 46 13.12 13.64 -0.24
C GLU A 46 12.72 14.13 1.14
N HIS A 47 12.12 13.27 1.99
CA HIS A 47 11.54 13.66 3.29
C HIS A 47 12.24 13.07 4.52
N ILE A 48 13.38 12.39 4.35
CA ILE A 48 14.11 11.78 5.47
C ILE A 48 14.63 12.80 6.49
N GLU A 49 14.89 14.03 6.07
CA GLU A 49 15.41 15.08 6.94
C GLU A 49 14.32 16.00 7.53
N ASP A 50 13.06 15.82 7.09
CA ASP A 50 11.91 16.60 7.56
C ASP A 50 10.79 15.72 8.11
N THR A 51 9.77 15.42 7.31
CA THR A 51 8.56 14.69 7.74
C THR A 51 8.87 13.30 8.30
N LEU A 52 9.89 12.61 7.77
CA LEU A 52 10.30 11.27 8.19
C LEU A 52 11.52 11.25 9.12
N LYS A 53 11.98 12.43 9.54
CA LYS A 53 13.15 12.54 10.42
C LYS A 53 12.93 11.80 11.74
N GLY A 54 13.88 10.93 12.08
CA GLY A 54 13.85 10.13 13.31
C GLY A 54 12.81 9.00 13.29
N LYS A 55 12.23 8.70 12.14
CA LYS A 55 11.29 7.58 11.97
C LYS A 55 11.93 6.44 11.19
N ASP A 56 11.66 5.21 11.63
CA ASP A 56 12.00 4.02 10.85
C ASP A 56 10.84 3.71 9.91
N VAL A 57 11.14 3.59 8.62
CA VAL A 57 10.14 3.31 7.58
C VAL A 57 10.50 2.03 6.84
N TYR A 58 9.59 1.07 6.81
CA TYR A 58 9.74 -0.20 6.11
C TYR A 58 8.57 -0.39 5.16
N LEU A 59 8.86 -0.76 3.92
CA LEU A 59 7.84 -1.22 2.98
C LEU A 59 8.07 -2.71 2.71
N LEU A 60 7.12 -3.51 3.17
CA LEU A 60 7.16 -4.96 3.05
C LEU A 60 6.20 -5.39 1.94
N ARG A 61 6.62 -6.33 1.11
CA ARG A 61 5.72 -6.96 0.17
C ARG A 61 4.97 -8.09 0.88
N ASN A 62 3.64 -8.08 0.77
CA ASN A 62 2.79 -9.13 1.28
C ASN A 62 2.58 -10.22 0.23
N GLU A 63 2.59 -11.49 0.63
CA GLU A 63 2.33 -12.60 -0.27
C GLU A 63 0.85 -13.00 -0.22
N SER A 64 0.18 -12.94 -1.37
CA SER A 64 -1.20 -13.42 -1.50
C SER A 64 -1.30 -14.87 -1.04
N ARG A 65 -2.32 -15.17 -0.23
CA ARG A 65 -2.64 -16.48 0.34
C ARG A 65 -1.62 -17.07 1.32
N LYS A 66 -0.51 -16.38 1.60
CA LYS A 66 0.53 -16.83 2.55
C LYS A 66 0.87 -15.77 3.59
N GLY A 67 0.70 -14.49 3.24
CA GLY A 67 0.93 -13.37 4.12
C GLY A 67 -0.32 -12.99 4.93
N ILE A 68 -0.40 -11.73 5.34
CA ILE A 68 -1.53 -11.19 6.09
C ILE A 68 -2.71 -10.98 5.15
N GLY A 69 -3.86 -11.54 5.51
CA GLY A 69 -5.10 -11.43 4.74
C GLY A 69 -6.30 -11.20 5.66
N PHE A 70 -7.34 -10.60 5.10
CA PHE A 70 -8.57 -10.22 5.81
C PHE A 70 -9.75 -11.00 5.22
N PHE A 71 -10.23 -12.00 5.96
CA PHE A 71 -11.29 -12.90 5.50
C PHE A 71 -12.63 -12.17 5.34
N GLU A 72 -12.96 -11.27 6.26
CA GLU A 72 -14.20 -10.50 6.23
C GLU A 72 -14.23 -9.49 5.08
N ALA A 73 -13.09 -9.00 4.63
CA ALA A 73 -12.94 -8.20 3.42
C ALA A 73 -12.86 -9.06 2.15
N SER A 74 -13.65 -10.12 2.04
CA SER A 74 -13.72 -11.03 0.88
C SER A 74 -12.38 -11.74 0.57
N ASN A 75 -11.68 -12.24 1.59
CA ASN A 75 -10.36 -12.85 1.48
C ASN A 75 -9.34 -11.91 0.82
N PHE A 76 -9.34 -10.68 1.23
CA PHE A 76 -8.46 -9.65 0.70
C PHE A 76 -7.04 -9.79 1.27
N TYR A 77 -6.05 -9.74 0.39
CA TYR A 77 -4.63 -9.73 0.70
C TYR A 77 -4.03 -8.46 0.09
N PRO A 78 -3.81 -7.39 0.87
CA PRO A 78 -3.14 -6.19 0.36
C PRO A 78 -1.72 -6.54 -0.12
N ASP A 79 -1.25 -5.85 -1.16
CA ASP A 79 0.04 -6.15 -1.79
C ASP A 79 1.24 -5.73 -0.93
N PHE A 80 1.07 -4.67 -0.11
CA PHE A 80 2.13 -4.11 0.70
C PHE A 80 1.68 -3.81 2.14
N ILE A 81 2.67 -3.82 3.03
CA ILE A 81 2.56 -3.32 4.39
C ILE A 81 3.60 -2.23 4.56
N LEU A 82 3.15 -1.00 4.78
CA LEU A 82 3.99 0.13 5.16
C LEU A 82 4.01 0.20 6.69
N TRP A 83 5.18 0.05 7.26
CA TRP A 83 5.39 0.12 8.69
C TRP A 83 6.23 1.36 9.01
N VAL A 84 5.67 2.25 9.81
CA VAL A 84 6.37 3.47 10.28
C VAL A 84 6.43 3.44 11.80
N ASN A 85 7.64 3.46 12.33
CA ASN A 85 7.90 3.57 13.76
C ASN A 85 8.48 4.95 14.07
N ASN A 86 7.80 5.72 14.91
CA ASN A 86 8.26 7.06 15.32
C ASN A 86 8.89 7.09 16.71
N GLY A 87 9.19 5.91 17.28
CA GLY A 87 9.77 5.75 18.63
C GLY A 87 8.73 5.73 19.75
N VAL A 88 7.47 6.09 19.49
CA VAL A 88 6.34 6.04 20.42
C VAL A 88 5.26 5.11 19.87
N LYS A 89 4.83 5.34 18.64
CA LYS A 89 3.80 4.55 17.95
C LYS A 89 4.36 3.78 16.77
N GLN A 90 3.73 2.66 16.49
CA GLN A 90 3.95 1.85 15.31
C GLN A 90 2.72 1.93 14.41
N HIS A 91 2.85 2.62 13.29
CA HIS A 91 1.80 2.71 12.27
C HIS A 91 1.98 1.56 11.27
N VAL A 92 1.02 0.66 11.22
CA VAL A 92 1.01 -0.50 10.31
C VAL A 92 -0.11 -0.28 9.31
N THR A 93 0.25 0.11 8.09
CA THR A 93 -0.69 0.47 7.04
C THR A 93 -0.67 -0.56 5.92
N PHE A 94 -1.81 -1.16 5.63
CA PHE A 94 -2.00 -2.11 4.55
C PHE A 94 -2.30 -1.35 3.25
N ILE A 95 -1.52 -1.59 2.19
CA ILE A 95 -1.61 -0.82 0.95
C ILE A 95 -1.80 -1.75 -0.25
N ASP A 96 -2.78 -1.41 -1.09
CA ASP A 96 -3.09 -2.16 -2.30
C ASP A 96 -3.14 -1.24 -3.54
N PRO A 97 -2.04 -1.18 -4.33
CA PRO A 97 -2.02 -0.45 -5.59
C PRO A 97 -2.81 -1.17 -6.67
N LYS A 98 -3.98 -0.66 -7.03
CA LYS A 98 -4.88 -1.34 -7.99
C LYS A 98 -5.76 -0.41 -8.79
N GLY A 99 -6.31 -0.93 -9.90
CA GLY A 99 -7.46 -0.33 -10.57
C GLY A 99 -8.75 -0.50 -9.77
N ILE A 100 -9.53 0.57 -9.64
CA ILE A 100 -10.76 0.54 -8.84
C ILE A 100 -12.05 0.45 -9.66
N ARG A 101 -11.98 0.49 -10.99
CA ARG A 101 -13.18 0.46 -11.86
C ARG A 101 -14.12 -0.72 -11.61
N ASN A 102 -13.59 -1.86 -11.17
CA ASN A 102 -14.34 -3.08 -10.91
C ASN A 102 -14.78 -3.24 -9.44
N LEU A 103 -14.54 -2.24 -8.61
CA LEU A 103 -15.00 -2.21 -7.23
C LEU A 103 -16.45 -1.70 -7.14
N GLN A 104 -17.08 -1.89 -5.99
CA GLN A 104 -18.47 -1.50 -5.75
C GLN A 104 -18.58 -0.04 -5.22
N GLY A 105 -17.78 0.88 -5.78
CA GLY A 105 -17.69 2.25 -5.27
C GLY A 105 -17.06 2.29 -3.88
N LEU A 106 -17.27 3.38 -3.14
CA LEU A 106 -16.72 3.57 -1.79
C LEU A 106 -17.25 2.58 -0.73
N LYS A 107 -18.26 1.77 -1.08
CA LYS A 107 -18.81 0.74 -0.20
C LYS A 107 -18.17 -0.64 -0.39
N ASP A 108 -17.20 -0.74 -1.30
CA ASP A 108 -16.48 -2.00 -1.50
C ASP A 108 -15.76 -2.43 -0.20
N PRO A 109 -15.88 -3.69 0.22
CA PRO A 109 -15.25 -4.17 1.46
C PRO A 109 -13.73 -3.93 1.53
N LYS A 110 -13.05 -3.92 0.38
CA LYS A 110 -11.61 -3.64 0.33
C LYS A 110 -11.29 -2.18 0.63
N ILE A 111 -12.17 -1.26 0.23
CA ILE A 111 -12.05 0.16 0.57
C ILE A 111 -12.39 0.37 2.03
N LEU A 112 -13.42 -0.32 2.55
CA LEU A 112 -13.86 -0.18 3.95
C LEU A 112 -12.95 -0.88 4.96
N LEU A 113 -11.91 -1.59 4.53
CA LEU A 113 -10.98 -2.29 5.41
C LEU A 113 -10.39 -1.38 6.49
N PHE A 114 -10.07 -0.12 6.19
CA PHE A 114 -9.53 0.82 7.18
C PHE A 114 -10.44 0.99 8.38
N ARG A 115 -11.76 1.06 8.18
CA ARG A 115 -12.74 1.17 9.27
C ARG A 115 -12.75 -0.08 10.12
N GLN A 116 -12.79 -1.25 9.49
CA GLN A 116 -12.73 -2.52 10.20
C GLN A 116 -11.45 -2.64 11.04
N LEU A 117 -10.30 -2.23 10.49
CA LEU A 117 -9.04 -2.21 11.23
C LEU A 117 -9.11 -1.31 12.45
N GLN A 118 -9.66 -0.09 12.31
CA GLN A 118 -9.71 0.90 13.37
C GLN A 118 -10.79 0.62 14.41
N GLU A 119 -11.95 0.12 13.99
CA GLU A 119 -13.13 -0.06 14.85
C GLU A 119 -13.16 -1.43 15.54
N GLU A 120 -12.59 -2.48 14.93
CA GLU A 120 -12.69 -3.86 15.41
C GLU A 120 -11.33 -4.47 15.76
N VAL A 121 -10.35 -4.39 14.84
CA VAL A 121 -9.07 -5.09 15.01
C VAL A 121 -8.16 -4.37 16.00
N GLN A 122 -7.97 -3.07 15.84
CA GLN A 122 -7.07 -2.28 16.68
C GLN A 122 -7.46 -2.32 18.16
N PRO A 123 -8.74 -2.17 18.55
CA PRO A 123 -9.15 -2.30 19.94
C PRO A 123 -8.86 -3.68 20.55
N SER A 124 -8.93 -4.74 19.72
CA SER A 124 -8.68 -6.11 20.16
C SER A 124 -7.20 -6.41 20.44
N LEU A 125 -6.27 -5.60 19.90
CA LEU A 125 -4.84 -5.79 20.15
C LEU A 125 -4.43 -5.46 21.59
N GLY A 126 -5.18 -4.60 22.27
CA GLY A 126 -4.87 -4.17 23.63
C GLY A 126 -3.58 -3.34 23.77
N ASP A 127 -3.01 -2.90 22.66
CA ASP A 127 -1.80 -2.09 22.58
C ASP A 127 -2.12 -0.74 21.90
N PRO A 128 -2.15 0.38 22.68
CA PRO A 128 -2.48 1.69 22.16
C PRO A 128 -1.37 2.29 21.27
N ASP A 129 -0.17 1.74 21.31
CA ASP A 129 0.97 2.23 20.54
C ASP A 129 1.00 1.63 19.13
N ILE A 130 0.13 0.67 18.82
CA ILE A 130 -0.07 0.14 17.47
C ILE A 130 -1.26 0.85 16.83
N VAL A 131 -1.03 1.46 15.67
CA VAL A 131 -2.07 2.11 14.85
C VAL A 131 -2.22 1.35 13.54
N LEU A 132 -3.42 0.83 13.28
CA LEU A 132 -3.73 0.07 12.07
C LEU A 132 -4.49 0.94 11.07
N ASP A 133 -4.13 0.83 9.81
CA ASP A 133 -4.80 1.53 8.71
C ASP A 133 -4.71 0.76 7.40
N SER A 134 -5.49 1.17 6.39
CA SER A 134 -5.36 0.66 5.03
C SER A 134 -5.65 1.71 3.98
N TYR A 135 -4.98 1.59 2.83
CA TYR A 135 -5.18 2.47 1.65
C TYR A 135 -5.31 1.66 0.38
N ILE A 136 -6.22 2.09 -0.48
CA ILE A 136 -6.22 1.74 -1.89
C ILE A 136 -5.50 2.85 -2.65
N VAL A 137 -4.39 2.51 -3.32
CA VAL A 137 -3.67 3.42 -4.21
C VAL A 137 -4.15 3.18 -5.64
N SER A 138 -5.11 3.99 -6.08
CA SER A 138 -5.75 3.81 -7.37
C SER A 138 -4.81 4.14 -8.53
N ASN A 139 -4.57 3.19 -9.43
CA ASN A 139 -3.98 3.43 -10.73
C ASN A 139 -5.03 3.75 -11.83
N THR A 140 -6.32 3.82 -11.45
CA THR A 140 -7.39 4.38 -12.26
C THR A 140 -7.41 5.89 -12.08
N ASP A 141 -7.50 6.66 -13.16
CA ASP A 141 -7.63 8.12 -13.08
C ASP A 141 -8.93 8.53 -12.37
N TYR A 142 -8.86 9.59 -11.57
CA TYR A 142 -10.04 10.13 -10.90
C TYR A 142 -11.19 10.45 -11.87
N LYS A 143 -10.89 11.01 -13.03
CA LYS A 143 -11.90 11.34 -14.06
C LYS A 143 -12.78 10.16 -14.47
N ASP A 144 -12.24 8.94 -14.40
CA ASP A 144 -12.93 7.72 -14.82
C ASP A 144 -13.88 7.17 -13.75
N VAL A 145 -13.78 7.69 -12.52
CA VAL A 145 -14.59 7.27 -11.36
C VAL A 145 -15.19 8.45 -10.60
N SER A 146 -15.07 9.68 -11.13
CA SER A 146 -15.55 10.92 -10.51
C SER A 146 -17.08 10.94 -10.27
N PHE A 147 -17.82 10.04 -10.92
CA PHE A 147 -19.26 9.86 -10.70
C PHE A 147 -19.58 9.06 -9.43
N TRP A 148 -18.58 8.43 -8.78
CA TRP A 148 -18.78 7.71 -7.52
C TRP A 148 -18.80 8.67 -6.34
N ALA A 149 -17.83 9.63 -6.33
CA ALA A 149 -17.61 10.53 -5.22
C ALA A 149 -16.68 11.70 -5.62
N SER A 150 -16.67 12.74 -4.82
CA SER A 150 -15.69 13.82 -4.90
C SER A 150 -14.30 13.38 -4.42
N ARG A 151 -13.24 14.13 -4.77
CA ARG A 151 -11.87 13.84 -4.29
C ARG A 151 -11.76 13.79 -2.76
N PRO A 152 -12.35 14.74 -1.99
CA PRO A 152 -12.35 14.64 -0.53
C PRO A 152 -12.99 13.35 -0.02
N GLU A 153 -14.14 12.92 -0.56
CA GLU A 153 -14.81 11.68 -0.15
C GLU A 153 -13.96 10.45 -0.44
N PHE A 154 -13.23 10.42 -1.56
CA PHE A 154 -12.25 9.36 -1.82
C PHE A 154 -11.13 9.38 -0.78
N THR A 155 -10.55 10.54 -0.50
CA THR A 155 -9.47 10.68 0.49
C THR A 155 -9.94 10.28 1.89
N ASP A 156 -11.15 10.66 2.28
CA ASP A 156 -11.75 10.27 3.56
C ASP A 156 -12.07 8.77 3.64
N SER A 157 -12.24 8.14 2.49
CA SER A 157 -12.40 6.69 2.36
C SER A 157 -11.07 5.96 2.14
N HIS A 158 -9.92 6.62 2.38
CA HIS A 158 -8.58 6.06 2.23
C HIS A 158 -8.29 5.53 0.81
N VAL A 159 -8.89 6.17 -0.20
CA VAL A 159 -8.58 5.96 -1.61
C VAL A 159 -7.84 7.17 -2.13
N ILE A 160 -6.61 6.96 -2.62
CA ILE A 160 -5.75 8.00 -3.20
C ILE A 160 -5.38 7.62 -4.63
N PHE A 161 -5.14 8.61 -5.47
CA PHE A 161 -4.89 8.39 -6.89
C PHE A 161 -3.40 8.50 -7.20
N GLN A 162 -2.81 7.43 -7.73
CA GLN A 162 -1.36 7.32 -8.00
C GLN A 162 -0.85 8.36 -9.00
N HIS A 163 -1.75 8.92 -9.83
CA HIS A 163 -1.44 9.93 -10.82
C HIS A 163 -1.47 11.38 -10.26
N ASP A 164 -1.90 11.56 -9.02
CA ASP A 164 -1.84 12.87 -8.36
C ASP A 164 -0.42 13.08 -7.81
N ASP A 165 0.16 14.26 -8.06
CA ASP A 165 1.56 14.53 -7.69
C ASP A 165 1.84 14.44 -6.19
N ASN A 166 0.84 14.75 -5.36
CA ASN A 166 0.96 14.84 -3.89
C ASN A 166 0.28 13.69 -3.14
N TYR A 167 -0.04 12.58 -3.80
CA TYR A 167 -0.81 11.50 -3.14
C TYR A 167 -0.09 10.88 -1.94
N LEU A 168 1.25 10.83 -1.98
CA LEU A 168 2.03 10.33 -0.85
C LEU A 168 2.07 11.32 0.31
N ASP A 169 2.10 12.64 0.04
CA ASP A 169 1.99 13.65 1.09
C ASP A 169 0.68 13.49 1.86
N VAL A 170 -0.44 13.32 1.12
CA VAL A 170 -1.76 13.09 1.70
C VAL A 170 -1.78 11.83 2.55
N MET A 171 -1.20 10.73 2.03
CA MET A 171 -1.16 9.45 2.74
C MET A 171 -0.29 9.54 4.01
N PHE A 172 0.96 9.98 3.88
CA PHE A 172 1.88 10.04 5.02
C PHE A 172 1.43 11.03 6.09
N LYS A 173 0.82 12.15 5.70
CA LYS A 173 0.24 13.08 6.65
C LYS A 173 -0.82 12.40 7.52
N LYS A 174 -1.77 11.68 6.93
CA LYS A 174 -2.80 10.93 7.67
C LYS A 174 -2.23 9.80 8.53
N ILE A 175 -1.22 9.06 8.02
CA ILE A 175 -0.58 7.97 8.76
C ILE A 175 0.14 8.49 10.02
N LEU A 176 0.67 9.70 9.98
CA LEU A 176 1.52 10.25 11.05
C LEU A 176 0.76 11.14 12.05
N GLU A 177 -0.52 11.42 11.80
CA GLU A 177 -1.44 12.08 12.76
C GLU A 177 -1.81 11.13 13.91
#